data_0b941af226534ea6394fa8d6f8f40312
#
_entry.id   0b941af226534ea6394fa8d6f8f40312
#
_cell.length_a   1.000
_cell.length_b   1.000
_cell.length_c   1.000
_cell.angle_alpha   90.00
_cell.angle_beta   90.00
_cell.angle_gamma   90.00
#
_symmetry.space_group_name_H-M   'P 1'
#
loop_
_entity.id
_entity.type
_entity.pdbx_description
1 polymer ?
#
loop_
_entity_poly.entity_id
_entity_poly.type
_entity_poly.pdbx_seq_one_letter_code
_entity_poly.pdbx_strand_id
1 'polypeptide(L)'
;EATVTVALPSDERYTDVFPGEFVGTRENGGSVGLESFGIVDVDLRDEAGNRLQLAQGKTADVIIPIDPAHDPGTPTVPLWYLDEATGKWVEQGQLTRDDTAKVYRGTVSHFSTWNCDQWWNRSWKHVKVVDALDQPVAGAAVTITGEGWSSRGWTGADGLATVACRPLSSMEVMVQ
;
A
#
# COMPACT_ATOMS: atom_id res chain seq x y z
N GLU A 1 -6.72 -13.79 -22.55
CA GLU A 1 -6.10 -12.48 -22.44
C GLU A 1 -5.36 -12.36 -21.11
N ALA A 2 -4.20 -11.71 -21.11
CA ALA A 2 -3.44 -11.44 -19.89
C ALA A 2 -3.14 -9.93 -19.84
N THR A 3 -3.51 -9.30 -18.76
CA THR A 3 -3.18 -7.89 -18.48
C THR A 3 -2.30 -7.83 -17.24
N VAL A 4 -1.17 -7.15 -17.36
CA VAL A 4 -0.27 -6.89 -16.23
C VAL A 4 -0.04 -5.39 -16.16
N THR A 5 -0.38 -4.81 -15.02
CA THR A 5 -0.18 -3.39 -14.75
C THR A 5 0.83 -3.25 -13.61
N VAL A 6 1.82 -2.39 -13.80
CA VAL A 6 2.81 -2.04 -12.77
C VAL A 6 2.70 -0.54 -12.50
N ALA A 7 2.68 -0.15 -11.23
CA ALA A 7 2.79 1.24 -10.81
C ALA A 7 3.89 1.38 -9.75
N LEU A 8 4.68 2.44 -9.87
CA LEU A 8 5.80 2.74 -8.98
C LEU A 8 5.55 4.04 -8.19
N PRO A 9 6.11 4.19 -6.99
CA PRO A 9 5.91 5.39 -6.16
C PRO A 9 6.28 6.71 -6.83
N SER A 10 7.21 6.71 -7.79
CA SER A 10 7.56 7.90 -8.60
C SER A 10 6.51 8.29 -9.65
N ASP A 11 5.49 7.45 -9.88
CA ASP A 11 4.41 7.81 -10.79
C ASP A 11 3.54 8.91 -10.18
N GLU A 12 3.28 10.01 -10.90
CA GLU A 12 2.58 11.20 -10.39
C GLU A 12 1.22 10.90 -9.73
N ARG A 13 0.54 9.82 -10.14
CA ARG A 13 -0.77 9.42 -9.61
C ARG A 13 -0.72 8.12 -8.82
N TYR A 14 0.45 7.76 -8.31
CA TYR A 14 0.60 6.49 -7.56
C TYR A 14 -0.40 6.36 -6.40
N THR A 15 -0.52 7.39 -5.58
CA THR A 15 -1.46 7.40 -4.45
C THR A 15 -2.93 7.37 -4.86
N ASP A 16 -3.25 7.83 -6.08
CA ASP A 16 -4.63 7.79 -6.62
C ASP A 16 -5.00 6.39 -7.14
N VAL A 17 -4.00 5.63 -7.61
CA VAL A 17 -4.21 4.29 -8.18
C VAL A 17 -3.90 3.17 -7.18
N PHE A 18 -3.27 3.49 -6.04
CA PHE A 18 -2.99 2.53 -4.99
C PHE A 18 -4.31 2.01 -4.38
N PRO A 19 -4.61 0.71 -4.50
CA PRO A 19 -5.89 0.20 -4.05
C PRO A 19 -5.92 0.03 -2.52
N GLY A 20 -6.97 0.55 -1.89
CA GLY A 20 -7.16 0.46 -0.45
C GLY A 20 -6.32 1.46 0.35
N GLU A 21 -6.03 1.12 1.60
CA GLU A 21 -5.23 1.94 2.51
C GLU A 21 -3.80 1.38 2.61
N PHE A 22 -2.83 2.23 2.98
CA PHE A 22 -1.46 1.82 3.29
C PHE A 22 -1.39 1.10 4.66
N VAL A 23 -2.23 0.08 4.81
CA VAL A 23 -2.37 -0.73 6.02
C VAL A 23 -2.45 -2.20 5.64
N GLY A 24 -1.62 -3.02 6.26
CA GLY A 24 -1.60 -4.46 6.03
C GLY A 24 -1.80 -5.28 7.30
N THR A 25 -2.18 -6.54 7.10
CA THR A 25 -2.22 -7.57 8.14
C THR A 25 -1.06 -8.52 7.91
N ARG A 26 -0.19 -8.65 8.89
CA ARG A 26 0.94 -9.57 8.85
C ARG A 26 0.50 -11.03 8.98
N GLU A 27 1.35 -11.97 8.56
CA GLU A 27 1.10 -13.42 8.73
C GLU A 27 0.78 -13.81 10.19
N ASN A 28 1.33 -13.09 11.18
CA ASN A 28 1.02 -13.29 12.60
C ASN A 28 -0.27 -12.61 13.09
N GLY A 29 -1.03 -11.97 12.20
CA GLY A 29 -2.28 -11.28 12.50
C GLY A 29 -2.12 -9.82 12.97
N GLY A 30 -0.91 -9.30 13.07
CA GLY A 30 -0.66 -7.90 13.46
C GLY A 30 -1.02 -6.91 12.35
N SER A 31 -1.71 -5.81 12.69
CA SER A 31 -1.98 -4.71 11.75
C SER A 31 -0.85 -3.70 11.79
N VAL A 32 -0.32 -3.35 10.60
CA VAL A 32 0.84 -2.48 10.41
C VAL A 32 0.57 -1.43 9.35
N GLY A 33 1.35 -0.35 9.37
CA GLY A 33 1.42 0.57 8.24
C GLY A 33 2.34 0.03 7.16
N LEU A 34 2.09 0.42 5.91
CA LEU A 34 2.85 0.02 4.75
C LEU A 34 3.54 1.24 4.12
N GLU A 35 4.76 1.03 3.66
CA GLU A 35 5.52 1.94 2.79
C GLU A 35 5.78 1.19 1.50
N SER A 36 5.18 1.66 0.42
CA SER A 36 5.16 0.93 -0.83
C SER A 36 6.32 1.30 -1.76
N PHE A 37 6.87 0.28 -2.42
CA PHE A 37 7.94 0.40 -3.42
C PHE A 37 7.48 -0.04 -4.81
N GLY A 38 6.22 -0.42 -4.96
CA GLY A 38 5.60 -0.73 -6.23
C GLY A 38 4.52 -1.80 -6.13
N ILE A 39 3.51 -1.64 -6.97
CA ILE A 39 2.40 -2.59 -7.11
C ILE A 39 2.43 -3.24 -8.48
N VAL A 40 1.97 -4.48 -8.54
CA VAL A 40 1.69 -5.19 -9.78
C VAL A 40 0.31 -5.81 -9.69
N ASP A 41 -0.53 -5.52 -10.67
CA ASP A 41 -1.84 -6.14 -10.84
C ASP A 41 -1.79 -7.14 -11.99
N VAL A 42 -2.34 -8.35 -11.76
CA VAL A 42 -2.38 -9.42 -12.75
C VAL A 42 -3.81 -9.88 -12.94
N ASP A 43 -4.37 -9.59 -14.11
CA ASP A 43 -5.68 -10.08 -14.53
C ASP A 43 -5.51 -11.03 -15.72
N LEU A 44 -5.86 -12.29 -15.53
CA LEU A 44 -5.84 -13.33 -16.54
C LEU A 44 -7.26 -13.80 -16.84
N ARG A 45 -7.65 -13.77 -18.13
CA ARG A 45 -9.00 -14.15 -18.57
C ARG A 45 -8.97 -15.16 -19.69
N ASP A 46 -9.99 -16.05 -19.71
CA ASP A 46 -10.26 -16.94 -20.83
C ASP A 46 -10.93 -16.18 -22.00
N GLU A 47 -11.24 -16.89 -23.08
CA GLU A 47 -11.91 -16.31 -24.26
C GLU A 47 -13.35 -15.85 -23.98
N ALA A 48 -13.98 -16.36 -22.93
CA ALA A 48 -15.32 -15.96 -22.49
C ALA A 48 -15.30 -14.79 -21.49
N GLY A 49 -14.10 -14.28 -21.12
CA GLY A 49 -13.92 -13.17 -20.18
C GLY A 49 -13.91 -13.57 -18.69
N ASN A 50 -13.96 -14.87 -18.37
CA ASN A 50 -13.88 -15.33 -16.99
C ASN A 50 -12.46 -15.19 -16.44
N ARG A 51 -12.32 -14.70 -15.19
CA ARG A 51 -11.01 -14.64 -14.53
C ARG A 51 -10.44 -16.04 -14.30
N LEU A 52 -9.18 -16.20 -14.64
CA LEU A 52 -8.41 -17.42 -14.44
C LEU A 52 -7.47 -17.26 -13.25
N GLN A 53 -7.19 -18.38 -12.61
CA GLN A 53 -6.23 -18.46 -11.49
C GLN A 53 -5.21 -19.56 -11.75
N LEU A 54 -4.12 -19.54 -11.00
CA LEU A 54 -3.14 -20.61 -11.00
C LEU A 54 -3.79 -21.92 -10.56
N ALA A 55 -3.43 -23.01 -11.21
CA ALA A 55 -3.86 -24.34 -10.78
C ALA A 55 -3.30 -24.63 -9.36
N GLN A 56 -4.03 -25.42 -8.59
CA GLN A 56 -3.66 -25.77 -7.23
C GLN A 56 -2.20 -26.26 -7.14
N GLY A 57 -1.44 -25.69 -6.23
CA GLY A 57 -0.04 -26.03 -5.99
C GLY A 57 0.94 -25.50 -7.06
N LYS A 58 0.47 -24.65 -7.99
CA LYS A 58 1.32 -23.95 -8.94
C LYS A 58 1.62 -22.54 -8.45
N THR A 59 2.76 -22.01 -8.90
CA THR A 59 3.20 -20.65 -8.64
C THR A 59 3.56 -19.95 -9.95
N ALA A 60 3.54 -18.63 -9.92
CA ALA A 60 4.08 -17.78 -10.98
C ALA A 60 5.17 -16.88 -10.40
N ASP A 61 6.17 -16.56 -11.22
CA ASP A 61 7.17 -15.57 -10.86
C ASP A 61 6.57 -14.17 -10.96
N VAL A 62 6.81 -13.36 -9.94
CA VAL A 62 6.52 -11.93 -9.93
C VAL A 62 7.81 -11.14 -9.92
N ILE A 63 7.88 -10.11 -10.75
CA ILE A 63 9.04 -9.24 -10.91
C ILE A 63 8.55 -7.80 -10.83
N ILE A 64 9.06 -7.05 -9.85
CA ILE A 64 8.72 -5.63 -9.65
C ILE A 64 10.00 -4.82 -9.87
N PRO A 65 10.01 -3.84 -10.79
CA PRO A 65 11.13 -2.94 -10.98
C PRO A 65 11.45 -2.16 -9.70
N ILE A 66 12.73 -1.95 -9.42
CA ILE A 66 13.15 -1.04 -8.34
C ILE A 66 12.99 0.39 -8.84
N ASP A 67 12.17 1.17 -8.14
CA ASP A 67 12.09 2.61 -8.36
C ASP A 67 13.36 3.28 -7.81
N PRO A 68 14.19 3.92 -8.64
CA PRO A 68 15.44 4.52 -8.15
C PRO A 68 15.23 5.65 -7.15
N ALA A 69 14.07 6.32 -7.18
CA ALA A 69 13.75 7.40 -6.27
C ALA A 69 13.26 6.90 -4.90
N HIS A 70 12.75 5.66 -4.85
CA HIS A 70 12.14 5.05 -3.67
C HIS A 70 12.72 3.65 -3.38
N ASP A 71 14.02 3.48 -3.61
CA ASP A 71 14.69 2.20 -3.37
C ASP A 71 14.94 1.98 -1.88
N PRO A 72 14.33 0.95 -1.23
CA PRO A 72 14.57 0.67 0.18
C PRO A 72 16.00 0.18 0.48
N GLY A 73 16.76 -0.23 -0.55
CA GLY A 73 18.12 -0.72 -0.41
C GLY A 73 18.25 -2.06 0.34
N THR A 74 17.15 -2.73 0.64
CA THR A 74 17.15 -3.98 1.42
C THR A 74 17.30 -5.22 0.54
N PRO A 75 17.96 -6.30 1.03
CA PRO A 75 18.10 -7.55 0.28
C PRO A 75 16.76 -8.24 0.01
N THR A 76 15.79 -8.07 0.89
CA THR A 76 14.45 -8.62 0.76
C THR A 76 13.40 -7.60 1.20
N VAL A 77 12.21 -7.69 0.60
CA VAL A 77 11.03 -6.89 0.95
C VAL A 77 9.84 -7.83 1.08
N PRO A 78 9.00 -7.69 2.12
CA PRO A 78 7.76 -8.45 2.22
C PRO A 78 6.86 -8.23 1.01
N LEU A 79 6.14 -9.29 0.62
CA LEU A 79 5.17 -9.28 -0.45
C LEU A 79 3.77 -9.34 0.15
N TRP A 80 2.86 -8.50 -0.38
CA TRP A 80 1.50 -8.35 0.10
C TRP A 80 0.52 -8.55 -1.04
N TYR A 81 -0.57 -9.24 -0.81
CA TYR A 81 -1.66 -9.28 -1.78
C TYR A 81 -2.88 -8.51 -1.27
N LEU A 82 -3.64 -7.94 -2.18
CA LEU A 82 -4.93 -7.35 -1.86
C LEU A 82 -5.98 -8.46 -1.75
N ASP A 83 -6.52 -8.65 -0.56
CA ASP A 83 -7.72 -9.46 -0.38
C ASP A 83 -8.94 -8.66 -0.86
N GLU A 84 -9.41 -8.97 -2.06
CA GLU A 84 -10.52 -8.26 -2.71
C GLU A 84 -11.84 -8.35 -1.92
N ALA A 85 -12.01 -9.41 -1.11
CA ALA A 85 -13.22 -9.58 -0.31
C ALA A 85 -13.27 -8.62 0.88
N THR A 86 -12.11 -8.29 1.45
CA THR A 86 -12.00 -7.41 2.63
C THR A 86 -11.42 -6.03 2.31
N GLY A 87 -10.83 -5.84 1.12
CA GLY A 87 -10.12 -4.63 0.73
C GLY A 87 -8.84 -4.38 1.54
N LYS A 88 -8.25 -5.43 2.13
CA LYS A 88 -7.07 -5.32 2.99
C LYS A 88 -5.85 -5.97 2.35
N TRP A 89 -4.69 -5.38 2.61
CA TRP A 89 -3.41 -6.00 2.27
C TRP A 89 -3.06 -7.09 3.27
N VAL A 90 -2.62 -8.24 2.77
CA VAL A 90 -2.25 -9.41 3.58
C VAL A 90 -0.84 -9.83 3.20
N GLU A 91 0.04 -9.94 4.20
CA GLU A 91 1.42 -10.39 4.00
C GLU A 91 1.43 -11.85 3.54
N GLN A 92 2.11 -12.11 2.42
CA GLN A 92 2.30 -13.47 1.92
C GLN A 92 3.64 -13.58 1.20
N GLY A 93 4.64 -14.08 1.90
CA GLY A 93 5.98 -14.28 1.35
C GLY A 93 6.84 -13.03 1.28
N GLN A 94 7.86 -13.09 0.46
CA GLN A 94 8.83 -12.00 0.29
C GLN A 94 9.43 -12.00 -1.12
N LEU A 95 9.91 -10.84 -1.53
CA LEU A 95 10.70 -10.65 -2.73
C LEU A 95 12.18 -10.55 -2.38
N THR A 96 13.02 -11.04 -3.26
CA THR A 96 14.49 -10.93 -3.17
C THR A 96 15.01 -9.94 -4.20
N ARG A 97 15.95 -9.12 -3.79
CA ARG A 97 16.61 -8.11 -4.63
C ARG A 97 17.54 -8.74 -5.65
N ASP A 98 17.44 -8.28 -6.88
CA ASP A 98 18.39 -8.56 -7.97
C ASP A 98 19.00 -7.23 -8.43
N ASP A 99 20.20 -6.93 -7.92
CA ASP A 99 20.90 -5.68 -8.23
C ASP A 99 21.36 -5.59 -9.69
N THR A 100 21.56 -6.73 -10.33
CA THR A 100 21.98 -6.77 -11.74
C THR A 100 20.83 -6.37 -12.66
N ALA A 101 19.65 -6.93 -12.41
CA ALA A 101 18.45 -6.64 -13.19
C ALA A 101 17.68 -5.40 -12.69
N LYS A 102 18.05 -4.86 -11.51
CA LYS A 102 17.35 -3.74 -10.86
C LYS A 102 15.87 -4.03 -10.60
N VAL A 103 15.60 -5.19 -10.02
CA VAL A 103 14.25 -5.67 -9.71
C VAL A 103 14.21 -6.35 -8.36
N TYR A 104 13.01 -6.47 -7.80
CA TYR A 104 12.65 -7.44 -6.78
C TYR A 104 11.95 -8.65 -7.43
N ARG A 105 12.32 -9.88 -7.02
CA ARG A 105 11.76 -11.13 -7.55
C ARG A 105 11.19 -12.00 -6.45
N GLY A 106 10.07 -12.66 -6.74
CA GLY A 106 9.48 -13.67 -5.87
C GLY A 106 8.46 -14.52 -6.61
N THR A 107 7.71 -15.31 -5.87
CA THR A 107 6.68 -16.19 -6.43
C THR A 107 5.34 -15.93 -5.75
N VAL A 108 4.26 -16.04 -6.53
CA VAL A 108 2.88 -15.91 -6.07
C VAL A 108 2.11 -17.20 -6.33
N SER A 109 1.13 -17.49 -5.49
CA SER A 109 0.29 -18.70 -5.59
C SER A 109 -1.09 -18.44 -6.20
N HIS A 110 -1.42 -17.19 -6.46
CA HIS A 110 -2.67 -16.75 -7.12
C HIS A 110 -2.45 -15.42 -7.83
N PHE A 111 -3.33 -15.07 -8.74
CA PHE A 111 -3.36 -13.76 -9.39
C PHE A 111 -4.26 -12.81 -8.62
N SER A 112 -3.74 -11.65 -8.30
CA SER A 112 -4.35 -10.56 -7.55
C SER A 112 -3.51 -9.31 -7.79
N THR A 113 -3.87 -8.20 -7.16
CA THR A 113 -2.95 -7.06 -7.00
C THR A 113 -1.95 -7.41 -5.90
N TRP A 114 -0.66 -7.30 -6.22
CA TRP A 114 0.45 -7.57 -5.32
C TRP A 114 1.25 -6.29 -5.07
N ASN A 115 1.75 -6.16 -3.85
CA ASN A 115 2.47 -4.98 -3.40
C ASN A 115 3.82 -5.37 -2.77
N CYS A 116 4.85 -4.62 -3.10
CA CYS A 116 6.20 -4.72 -2.57
C CYS A 116 6.36 -3.65 -1.49
N ASP A 117 6.16 -3.99 -0.22
CA ASP A 117 6.09 -3.02 0.87
C ASP A 117 6.96 -3.39 2.06
N GLN A 118 7.62 -2.37 2.61
CA GLN A 118 8.15 -2.43 3.96
C GLN A 118 7.05 -2.05 4.95
N TRP A 119 6.91 -2.83 6.02
CA TRP A 119 5.96 -2.52 7.08
C TRP A 119 6.61 -1.69 8.20
N TRP A 120 5.77 -0.94 8.93
CA TRP A 120 6.16 -0.18 10.11
C TRP A 120 5.08 -0.23 11.19
N ASN A 121 5.48 -0.13 12.46
CA ASN A 121 4.55 -0.07 13.57
C ASN A 121 3.75 1.24 13.52
N ARG A 122 2.43 1.16 13.53
CA ARG A 122 1.54 2.31 13.48
C ARG A 122 1.67 3.14 14.75
N SER A 123 1.74 4.45 14.58
CA SER A 123 1.53 5.47 15.59
C SER A 123 0.31 6.30 15.21
N TRP A 124 -0.10 7.23 16.06
CA TRP A 124 -1.30 8.01 15.85
C TRP A 124 -1.01 9.49 16.05
N LYS A 125 -1.50 10.32 15.13
CA LYS A 125 -1.57 11.77 15.28
C LYS A 125 -2.99 12.18 15.60
N HIS A 126 -3.12 13.06 16.60
CA HIS A 126 -4.37 13.74 16.91
C HIS A 126 -4.29 15.14 16.31
N VAL A 127 -5.17 15.41 15.34
CA VAL A 127 -5.22 16.70 14.64
C VAL A 127 -6.54 17.36 15.01
N LYS A 128 -6.46 18.56 15.58
CA LYS A 128 -7.63 19.38 15.88
C LYS A 128 -7.81 20.40 14.77
N VAL A 129 -8.99 20.42 14.18
CA VAL A 129 -9.39 21.37 13.14
C VAL A 129 -10.40 22.35 13.77
N VAL A 130 -10.10 23.63 13.66
CA VAL A 130 -10.95 24.73 14.12
C VAL A 130 -11.14 25.75 13.00
N ASP A 131 -12.23 26.49 13.06
CA ASP A 131 -12.48 27.63 12.18
C ASP A 131 -11.74 28.90 12.64
N ALA A 132 -11.96 30.02 11.96
CA ALA A 132 -11.34 31.31 12.28
C ALA A 132 -11.77 31.90 13.63
N LEU A 133 -12.78 31.32 14.28
CA LEU A 133 -13.31 31.71 15.59
C LEU A 133 -12.98 30.67 16.66
N ASP A 134 -12.00 29.80 16.42
CA ASP A 134 -11.58 28.69 17.29
C ASP A 134 -12.70 27.66 17.60
N GLN A 135 -13.76 27.59 16.77
CA GLN A 135 -14.80 26.61 16.94
C GLN A 135 -14.42 25.29 16.24
N PRO A 136 -14.71 24.12 16.83
CA PRO A 136 -14.40 22.84 16.23
C PRO A 136 -15.14 22.62 14.90
N VAL A 137 -14.40 22.15 13.89
CA VAL A 137 -14.96 21.78 12.57
C VAL A 137 -15.15 20.28 12.53
N ALA A 138 -16.40 19.83 12.46
CA ALA A 138 -16.73 18.42 12.30
C ALA A 138 -16.75 18.02 10.82
N GLY A 139 -16.38 16.77 10.53
CA GLY A 139 -16.42 16.19 9.16
C GLY A 139 -15.31 16.67 8.23
N ALA A 140 -14.33 17.43 8.72
CA ALA A 140 -13.14 17.78 7.92
C ALA A 140 -12.29 16.54 7.65
N ALA A 141 -11.88 16.34 6.41
CA ALA A 141 -10.95 15.27 6.04
C ALA A 141 -9.52 15.70 6.38
N VAL A 142 -8.82 14.87 7.16
CA VAL A 142 -7.43 15.05 7.53
C VAL A 142 -6.61 13.96 6.86
N THR A 143 -5.73 14.34 5.96
CA THR A 143 -4.81 13.43 5.28
C THR A 143 -3.40 13.69 5.78
N ILE A 144 -2.68 12.62 6.14
CA ILE A 144 -1.25 12.67 6.48
C ILE A 144 -0.52 11.84 5.44
N THR A 145 0.45 12.45 4.78
CA THR A 145 1.24 11.81 3.72
C THR A 145 2.72 11.85 4.11
N GLY A 146 3.39 10.73 4.00
CA GLY A 146 4.83 10.58 4.06
C GLY A 146 5.34 9.94 2.77
N GLU A 147 6.63 9.70 2.70
CA GLU A 147 7.25 9.03 1.56
C GLU A 147 6.73 7.59 1.45
N GLY A 148 6.11 7.25 0.32
CA GLY A 148 5.58 5.90 0.02
C GLY A 148 4.34 5.48 0.84
N TRP A 149 3.69 6.38 1.59
CA TRP A 149 2.48 6.06 2.36
C TRP A 149 1.55 7.27 2.54
N SER A 150 0.28 6.99 2.77
CA SER A 150 -0.74 8.00 3.12
C SER A 150 -1.76 7.40 4.08
N SER A 151 -2.35 8.25 4.91
CA SER A 151 -3.44 7.90 5.82
C SER A 151 -4.45 9.02 5.90
N ARG A 152 -5.72 8.67 6.06
CA ARG A 152 -6.82 9.65 6.16
C ARG A 152 -7.71 9.36 7.37
N GLY A 153 -8.26 10.40 7.95
CA GLY A 153 -9.29 10.36 8.97
C GLY A 153 -10.21 11.56 8.84
N TRP A 154 -11.30 11.57 9.59
CA TRP A 154 -12.26 12.68 9.64
C TRP A 154 -12.42 13.19 11.06
N THR A 155 -12.65 14.48 11.19
CA THR A 155 -12.91 15.10 12.49
C THR A 155 -14.29 14.74 13.01
N GLY A 156 -14.36 14.42 14.30
CA GLY A 156 -15.61 14.29 15.06
C GLY A 156 -16.25 15.64 15.38
N ALA A 157 -17.34 15.61 16.15
CA ALA A 157 -18.05 16.82 16.60
C ALA A 157 -17.18 17.77 17.45
N ASP A 158 -16.12 17.26 18.04
CA ASP A 158 -15.11 17.99 18.81
C ASP A 158 -13.98 18.60 17.96
N GLY A 159 -14.05 18.42 16.64
CA GLY A 159 -13.02 18.84 15.69
C GLY A 159 -11.76 17.99 15.71
N LEU A 160 -11.74 16.83 16.41
CA LEU A 160 -10.56 15.95 16.48
C LEU A 160 -10.64 14.83 15.45
N ALA A 161 -9.54 14.64 14.70
CA ALA A 161 -9.27 13.46 13.90
C ALA A 161 -8.08 12.69 14.51
N THR A 162 -8.17 11.35 14.53
CA THR A 162 -7.07 10.46 14.89
C THR A 162 -6.63 9.72 13.64
N VAL A 163 -5.42 10.01 13.16
CA VAL A 163 -4.90 9.50 11.89
C VAL A 163 -3.63 8.69 12.13
N ALA A 164 -3.54 7.52 11.50
CA ALA A 164 -2.36 6.68 11.58
C ALA A 164 -1.16 7.39 10.94
N CYS A 165 0.04 7.20 11.51
CA CYS A 165 1.27 7.75 10.95
C CYS A 165 2.47 6.87 11.29
N ARG A 166 3.52 6.96 10.47
CA ARG A 166 4.82 6.36 10.72
C ARG A 166 5.55 7.19 11.78
N PRO A 167 6.03 6.59 12.88
CA PRO A 167 6.79 7.32 13.89
C PRO A 167 8.13 7.80 13.33
N LEU A 168 8.60 8.94 13.81
CA LEU A 168 9.92 9.51 13.51
C LEU A 168 10.18 9.76 12.02
N SER A 169 9.14 9.98 11.23
CA SER A 169 9.24 10.34 9.80
C SER A 169 8.76 11.77 9.54
N SER A 170 9.31 12.39 8.50
CA SER A 170 8.74 13.62 7.94
C SER A 170 7.38 13.32 7.35
N MET A 171 6.42 14.23 7.53
CA MET A 171 5.06 14.05 7.01
C MET A 171 4.43 15.41 6.71
N GLU A 172 3.55 15.40 5.73
CA GLU A 172 2.68 16.52 5.40
C GLU A 172 1.27 16.27 5.93
N VAL A 173 0.62 17.30 6.45
CA VAL A 173 -0.77 17.23 6.93
C VAL A 173 -1.62 18.17 6.07
N MET A 174 -2.62 17.61 5.42
CA MET A 174 -3.59 18.34 4.61
C MET A 174 -4.98 18.24 5.26
N VAL A 175 -5.70 19.36 5.28
CA VAL A 175 -7.09 19.43 5.78
C VAL A 175 -7.98 19.94 4.66
N GLN A 176 -9.11 19.26 4.42
CA GLN A 176 -10.10 19.59 3.40
C GLN A 176 -11.51 19.60 4.00
#